data_4202b1224f445515e50568cd525595f3
#
_entry.id   4202b1224f445515e50568cd525595f3
#
_cell.length_a   1.000
_cell.length_b   1.000
_cell.length_c   1.000
_cell.angle_alpha   90.00
_cell.angle_beta   90.00
_cell.angle_gamma   90.00
#
_symmetry.space_group_name_H-M   'P 1'
#
loop_
_entity.id
_entity.type
_entity.pdbx_description
1 polymer ?
#
loop_
_entity_poly.entity_id
_entity_poly.type
_entity_poly.pdbx_seq_one_letter_code
_entity_poly.pdbx_strand_id
1 'polypeptide(L)'
;MKKISKKHPVRKIAAGAAILAIAGASMPAAALAETNEVRFAQQFGLLYLPMHVVVDKKMVQACASKAGLGDIKVTMHRFSGGAAVNQALLSGNVDFAAGGIGPLLKLWDKTKGRLNVRAMTTLSAMPLKLNTNDKRVKKLEDYVGLTDHKIATPSVKVSIQAVVLQMAAKKKWGAKDAFKLDPMTVSMKHPTATAALLAGGQSVKSHFATLPTSFQELTSGKAHNVLTSYDVLGGRHSTVAMYNKEKWKKSNPKLYKCVYTSYQDSIKWINANKKDAATLYKRFTKSKLKLADIEKMVGNPDEMLYSLTPEGTMKFAKFMHSIGSIKNLPASWKDYYWENNHDENGG
;
A
#
# COMPACT_ATOMS: atom_id res chain seq x y z
N MET A 1 37.69 -83.15 -45.86
CA MET A 1 36.91 -81.95 -46.11
C MET A 1 37.81 -80.80 -45.68
N LYS A 2 38.29 -79.98 -46.64
CA LYS A 2 39.39 -78.96 -46.45
C LYS A 2 38.76 -77.61 -46.11
N LYS A 3 39.19 -76.98 -44.99
CA LYS A 3 38.97 -75.55 -44.68
C LYS A 3 40.04 -74.68 -45.35
N ILE A 4 39.59 -73.79 -46.19
CA ILE A 4 40.50 -72.77 -46.81
C ILE A 4 40.39 -71.50 -46.00
N SER A 5 41.52 -71.06 -45.42
CA SER A 5 41.70 -69.79 -44.74
C SER A 5 42.15 -68.73 -45.75
N LYS A 6 41.42 -67.65 -45.89
CA LYS A 6 41.86 -66.49 -46.66
C LYS A 6 42.23 -65.33 -45.63
N LYS A 7 43.51 -65.01 -45.67
CA LYS A 7 44.10 -63.82 -45.00
C LYS A 7 43.84 -62.55 -45.83
N HIS A 8 43.31 -61.53 -45.23
CA HIS A 8 43.26 -60.17 -45.81
C HIS A 8 44.25 -59.24 -45.10
N PRO A 9 44.89 -58.33 -45.83
CA PRO A 9 45.93 -57.46 -45.26
C PRO A 9 45.35 -56.25 -44.56
N VAL A 10 45.93 -55.90 -43.39
CA VAL A 10 45.59 -54.76 -42.58
C VAL A 10 46.19 -53.50 -43.22
N ARG A 11 45.35 -52.58 -43.68
CA ARG A 11 45.76 -51.19 -44.04
C ARG A 11 45.76 -50.32 -42.79
N LYS A 12 46.93 -49.79 -42.44
CA LYS A 12 47.09 -48.76 -41.39
C LYS A 12 46.55 -47.44 -41.92
N ILE A 13 45.48 -46.95 -41.33
CA ILE A 13 44.98 -45.58 -41.54
C ILE A 13 45.53 -44.72 -40.42
N ALA A 14 46.34 -43.73 -40.74
CA ALA A 14 46.79 -42.72 -39.80
C ALA A 14 45.65 -41.74 -39.48
N ALA A 15 45.20 -41.72 -38.24
CA ALA A 15 44.21 -40.76 -37.78
C ALA A 15 44.87 -39.43 -37.42
N GLY A 16 44.69 -38.45 -38.28
CA GLY A 16 45.03 -37.04 -37.96
C GLY A 16 44.00 -36.46 -36.99
N ALA A 17 44.40 -36.16 -35.78
CA ALA A 17 43.54 -35.46 -34.80
C ALA A 17 43.47 -33.97 -35.17
N ALA A 18 42.37 -33.53 -35.78
CA ALA A 18 42.06 -32.12 -35.92
C ALA A 18 41.42 -31.62 -34.61
N ILE A 19 42.14 -30.85 -33.82
CA ILE A 19 41.62 -30.15 -32.65
C ILE A 19 40.79 -28.97 -33.14
N LEU A 20 39.47 -29.09 -33.15
CA LEU A 20 38.54 -27.95 -33.29
C LEU A 20 38.55 -27.14 -31.99
N ALA A 21 39.24 -26.00 -31.99
CA ALA A 21 39.11 -25.00 -30.95
C ALA A 21 37.70 -24.36 -31.07
N ILE A 22 36.75 -24.83 -30.24
CA ILE A 22 35.45 -24.16 -30.08
C ILE A 22 35.71 -22.88 -29.29
N ALA A 23 35.87 -21.76 -30.00
CA ALA A 23 35.81 -20.44 -29.41
C ALA A 23 34.37 -20.27 -28.83
N GLY A 24 34.25 -20.44 -27.53
CA GLY A 24 33.01 -20.17 -26.79
C GLY A 24 32.68 -18.69 -26.90
N ALA A 25 31.90 -18.31 -27.92
CA ALA A 25 31.26 -17.02 -27.95
C ALA A 25 30.24 -17.02 -26.80
N SER A 26 30.62 -16.41 -25.67
CA SER A 26 29.69 -16.02 -24.60
C SER A 26 28.69 -15.05 -25.22
N MET A 27 27.53 -15.55 -25.69
CA MET A 27 26.41 -14.70 -26.06
C MET A 27 26.06 -13.91 -24.82
N PRO A 28 26.05 -12.58 -24.87
CA PRO A 28 25.51 -11.81 -23.77
C PRO A 28 24.05 -12.26 -23.58
N ALA A 29 23.71 -12.73 -22.38
CA ALA A 29 22.32 -13.02 -22.04
C ALA A 29 21.53 -11.75 -22.37
N ALA A 30 20.62 -11.85 -23.37
CA ALA A 30 19.78 -10.74 -23.74
C ALA A 30 19.02 -10.32 -22.47
N ALA A 31 19.39 -9.19 -21.89
CA ALA A 31 18.67 -8.61 -20.77
C ALA A 31 17.25 -8.40 -21.26
N LEU A 32 16.29 -9.16 -20.67
CA LEU A 32 14.90 -9.00 -20.99
C LEU A 32 14.53 -7.53 -20.78
N ALA A 33 13.96 -6.90 -21.80
CA ALA A 33 13.55 -5.50 -21.73
C ALA A 33 12.56 -5.33 -20.56
N GLU A 34 12.75 -4.29 -19.76
CA GLU A 34 11.80 -3.95 -18.71
C GLU A 34 10.46 -3.53 -19.32
N THR A 35 9.37 -3.66 -18.54
CA THR A 35 8.04 -3.24 -19.02
C THR A 35 8.03 -1.75 -19.38
N ASN A 36 7.22 -1.41 -20.37
CA ASN A 36 6.95 -0.01 -20.75
C ASN A 36 5.69 0.57 -20.09
N GLU A 37 5.10 -0.13 -19.10
CA GLU A 37 3.92 0.34 -18.39
C GLU A 37 4.09 0.16 -16.87
N VAL A 38 3.58 1.15 -16.10
CA VAL A 38 3.44 1.11 -14.64
C VAL A 38 2.00 1.41 -14.27
N ARG A 39 1.35 0.49 -13.56
CA ARG A 39 -0.05 0.59 -13.14
C ARG A 39 -0.14 0.71 -11.63
N PHE A 40 -0.67 1.83 -11.16
CA PHE A 40 -0.85 2.12 -9.74
C PHE A 40 -2.28 1.87 -9.29
N ALA A 41 -2.45 1.36 -8.07
CA ALA A 41 -3.73 1.34 -7.35
C ALA A 41 -3.70 2.29 -6.16
N GLN A 42 -4.76 3.09 -6.00
CA GLN A 42 -4.99 3.96 -4.84
C GLN A 42 -6.42 3.84 -4.33
N GLN A 43 -6.69 4.48 -3.19
CA GLN A 43 -8.04 4.69 -2.68
C GLN A 43 -8.38 6.19 -2.66
N PHE A 44 -9.27 6.62 -1.76
CA PHE A 44 -9.67 8.02 -1.62
C PHE A 44 -8.91 8.68 -0.47
N GLY A 45 -8.58 9.96 -0.61
CA GLY A 45 -8.04 10.77 0.49
C GLY A 45 -6.74 11.50 0.19
N LEU A 46 -6.40 12.43 1.07
CA LEU A 46 -5.17 13.22 1.04
C LEU A 46 -3.90 12.37 1.23
N LEU A 47 -4.02 11.20 1.87
CA LEU A 47 -2.88 10.27 2.06
C LEU A 47 -2.23 9.82 0.74
N TYR A 48 -2.95 9.95 -0.40
CA TYR A 48 -2.45 9.56 -1.73
C TYR A 48 -1.88 10.74 -2.53
N LEU A 49 -1.75 11.91 -1.92
CA LEU A 49 -1.20 13.10 -2.59
C LEU A 49 0.18 12.86 -3.23
N PRO A 50 1.13 12.10 -2.62
CA PRO A 50 2.39 11.79 -3.29
C PRO A 50 2.19 11.09 -4.64
N MET A 51 1.21 10.20 -4.76
CA MET A 51 0.88 9.54 -6.03
C MET A 51 0.32 10.53 -7.07
N HIS A 52 -0.53 11.47 -6.62
CA HIS A 52 -1.08 12.50 -7.51
C HIS A 52 0.04 13.39 -8.07
N VAL A 53 1.02 13.76 -7.23
CA VAL A 53 2.18 14.55 -7.66
C VAL A 53 3.05 13.78 -8.65
N VAL A 54 3.34 12.50 -8.39
CA VAL A 54 4.12 11.63 -9.28
C VAL A 54 3.48 11.55 -10.67
N VAL A 55 2.16 11.34 -10.72
CA VAL A 55 1.43 11.20 -11.99
C VAL A 55 1.27 12.53 -12.70
N ASP A 56 0.86 13.59 -12.00
CA ASP A 56 0.64 14.92 -12.57
C ASP A 56 1.92 15.53 -13.15
N LYS A 57 3.04 15.37 -12.44
CA LYS A 57 4.35 15.87 -12.87
C LYS A 57 5.12 14.90 -13.76
N LYS A 58 4.52 13.76 -14.14
CA LYS A 58 5.14 12.71 -14.99
C LYS A 58 6.54 12.29 -14.50
N MET A 59 6.73 12.19 -13.18
CA MET A 59 8.05 11.97 -12.57
C MET A 59 8.66 10.61 -12.96
N VAL A 60 7.85 9.54 -13.03
CA VAL A 60 8.32 8.21 -13.46
C VAL A 60 8.78 8.24 -14.91
N GLN A 61 8.02 8.88 -15.79
CA GLN A 61 8.37 9.01 -17.21
C GLN A 61 9.68 9.78 -17.40
N ALA A 62 9.83 10.91 -16.69
CA ALA A 62 11.04 11.72 -16.74
C ALA A 62 12.28 10.94 -16.25
N CYS A 63 12.15 10.17 -15.18
CA CYS A 63 13.23 9.31 -14.69
C CYS A 63 13.55 8.18 -15.68
N ALA A 64 12.52 7.50 -16.20
CA ALA A 64 12.68 6.39 -17.13
C ALA A 64 13.39 6.81 -18.43
N SER A 65 13.02 7.97 -18.99
CA SER A 65 13.68 8.55 -20.15
C SER A 65 15.17 8.79 -19.91
N LYS A 66 15.53 9.39 -18.76
CA LYS A 66 16.94 9.59 -18.35
C LYS A 66 17.69 8.26 -18.13
N ALA A 67 16.99 7.21 -17.73
CA ALA A 67 17.55 5.88 -17.52
C ALA A 67 17.65 5.03 -18.80
N GLY A 68 17.26 5.58 -19.96
CA GLY A 68 17.28 4.89 -21.25
C GLY A 68 16.21 3.80 -21.40
N LEU A 69 15.09 3.91 -20.65
CA LEU A 69 13.96 2.94 -20.70
C LEU A 69 12.91 3.31 -21.77
N GLY A 70 13.10 4.42 -22.49
CA GLY A 70 12.12 4.90 -23.47
C GLY A 70 10.84 5.46 -22.85
N ASP A 71 9.75 5.44 -23.61
CA ASP A 71 8.46 5.97 -23.18
C ASP A 71 7.76 4.97 -22.27
N ILE A 72 7.45 5.42 -21.06
CA ILE A 72 6.71 4.64 -20.06
C ILE A 72 5.29 5.16 -19.92
N LYS A 73 4.32 4.29 -20.11
CA LYS A 73 2.92 4.55 -19.81
C LYS A 73 2.68 4.40 -18.31
N VAL A 74 2.14 5.44 -17.68
CA VAL A 74 1.76 5.41 -16.25
C VAL A 74 0.25 5.55 -16.13
N THR A 75 -0.39 4.59 -15.47
CA THR A 75 -1.82 4.60 -15.18
C THR A 75 -2.08 4.51 -13.69
N MET A 76 -3.20 5.07 -13.25
CA MET A 76 -3.60 5.04 -11.84
C MET A 76 -5.09 4.72 -11.69
N HIS A 77 -5.40 3.66 -10.98
CA HIS A 77 -6.75 3.15 -10.75
C HIS A 77 -7.18 3.41 -9.31
N ARG A 78 -8.44 3.78 -9.13
CA ARG A 78 -9.01 4.07 -7.81
C ARG A 78 -9.98 2.97 -7.37
N PHE A 79 -9.75 2.45 -6.17
CA PHE A 79 -10.54 1.37 -5.57
C PHE A 79 -11.28 1.83 -4.32
N SER A 80 -12.31 1.08 -3.92
CA SER A 80 -13.17 1.41 -2.76
C SER A 80 -12.48 1.20 -1.41
N GLY A 81 -11.54 0.25 -1.31
CA GLY A 81 -10.89 -0.10 -0.05
C GLY A 81 -9.73 -1.07 -0.23
N GLY A 82 -9.00 -1.35 0.87
CA GLY A 82 -7.77 -2.14 0.86
C GLY A 82 -7.93 -3.57 0.35
N ALA A 83 -9.09 -4.21 0.56
CA ALA A 83 -9.35 -5.54 0.03
C ALA A 83 -9.36 -5.54 -1.51
N ALA A 84 -10.03 -4.56 -2.14
CA ALA A 84 -10.07 -4.43 -3.60
C ALA A 84 -8.70 -4.08 -4.19
N VAL A 85 -7.93 -3.22 -3.53
CA VAL A 85 -6.54 -2.90 -3.91
C VAL A 85 -5.67 -4.15 -3.89
N ASN A 86 -5.74 -4.95 -2.82
CA ASN A 86 -4.98 -6.19 -2.71
C ASN A 86 -5.37 -7.21 -3.77
N GLN A 87 -6.66 -7.35 -4.07
CA GLN A 87 -7.14 -8.23 -5.13
C GLN A 87 -6.60 -7.80 -6.50
N ALA A 88 -6.60 -6.50 -6.81
CA ALA A 88 -6.06 -5.98 -8.06
C ALA A 88 -4.55 -6.25 -8.22
N LEU A 89 -3.77 -6.16 -7.12
CA LEU A 89 -2.35 -6.51 -7.14
C LEU A 89 -2.14 -8.02 -7.34
N LEU A 90 -2.90 -8.86 -6.64
CA LEU A 90 -2.78 -10.32 -6.75
C LEU A 90 -3.12 -10.81 -8.16
N SER A 91 -4.18 -10.28 -8.77
CA SER A 91 -4.61 -10.63 -10.13
C SER A 91 -3.70 -10.07 -11.23
N GLY A 92 -2.76 -9.16 -10.90
CA GLY A 92 -1.87 -8.53 -11.87
C GLY A 92 -2.52 -7.39 -12.67
N ASN A 93 -3.69 -6.90 -12.25
CA ASN A 93 -4.33 -5.73 -12.86
C ASN A 93 -3.58 -4.43 -12.54
N VAL A 94 -2.78 -4.42 -11.48
CA VAL A 94 -1.87 -3.33 -11.11
C VAL A 94 -0.52 -3.88 -10.70
N ASP A 95 0.51 -3.03 -10.80
CA ASP A 95 1.90 -3.37 -10.49
C ASP A 95 2.28 -2.91 -9.08
N PHE A 96 1.77 -1.76 -8.68
CA PHE A 96 1.93 -1.19 -7.34
C PHE A 96 0.57 -0.89 -6.72
N ALA A 97 0.47 -1.23 -5.46
CA ALA A 97 -0.72 -1.00 -4.64
C ALA A 97 -0.40 -0.02 -3.51
N ALA A 98 -1.21 1.01 -3.34
CA ALA A 98 -1.14 1.88 -2.17
C ALA A 98 -2.31 1.60 -1.24
N GLY A 99 -2.01 1.18 -0.02
CA GLY A 99 -3.01 0.78 0.96
C GLY A 99 -2.55 0.92 2.40
N GLY A 100 -3.48 0.73 3.31
CA GLY A 100 -3.21 0.80 4.75
C GLY A 100 -2.23 -0.28 5.22
N ILE A 101 -1.60 -0.06 6.36
CA ILE A 101 -0.65 -1.02 6.96
C ILE A 101 -1.34 -2.37 7.26
N GLY A 102 -2.59 -2.38 7.71
CA GLY A 102 -3.33 -3.63 7.94
C GLY A 102 -3.47 -4.50 6.67
N PRO A 103 -4.00 -3.97 5.54
CA PRO A 103 -4.02 -4.65 4.25
C PRO A 103 -2.65 -5.12 3.76
N LEU A 104 -1.59 -4.31 3.92
CA LEU A 104 -0.21 -4.69 3.59
C LEU A 104 0.23 -5.92 4.37
N LEU A 105 0.10 -5.91 5.70
CA LEU A 105 0.53 -7.01 6.57
C LEU A 105 -0.21 -8.32 6.26
N LYS A 106 -1.52 -8.25 6.01
CA LYS A 106 -2.28 -9.43 5.55
C LYS A 106 -1.77 -9.99 4.23
N LEU A 107 -1.41 -9.10 3.30
CA LEU A 107 -0.93 -9.52 1.99
C LEU A 107 0.49 -10.06 2.06
N TRP A 108 1.39 -9.42 2.82
CA TRP A 108 2.73 -9.91 3.11
C TRP A 108 2.69 -11.34 3.70
N ASP A 109 1.90 -11.54 4.76
CA ASP A 109 1.76 -12.84 5.42
C ASP A 109 1.25 -13.92 4.44
N LYS A 110 0.20 -13.63 3.69
CA LYS A 110 -0.42 -14.54 2.73
C LYS A 110 0.50 -14.91 1.56
N THR A 111 1.43 -14.03 1.19
CA THR A 111 2.27 -14.19 0.00
C THR A 111 3.71 -14.58 0.30
N LYS A 112 4.08 -14.71 1.58
CA LYS A 112 5.42 -15.11 2.03
C LYS A 112 5.84 -16.46 1.41
N GLY A 113 7.05 -16.51 0.85
CA GLY A 113 7.58 -17.69 0.16
C GLY A 113 6.98 -17.98 -1.22
N ARG A 114 6.07 -17.12 -1.73
CA ARG A 114 5.46 -17.27 -3.06
C ARG A 114 5.57 -16.00 -3.90
N LEU A 115 4.61 -15.08 -3.78
CA LEU A 115 4.62 -13.80 -4.49
C LEU A 115 5.47 -12.75 -3.78
N ASN A 116 5.76 -12.95 -2.51
CA ASN A 116 6.59 -12.10 -1.65
C ASN A 116 6.26 -10.61 -1.82
N VAL A 117 5.03 -10.24 -1.49
CA VAL A 117 4.63 -8.83 -1.53
C VAL A 117 5.25 -8.12 -0.33
N ARG A 118 5.95 -7.01 -0.61
CA ARG A 118 6.51 -6.12 0.41
C ARG A 118 6.30 -4.66 0.02
N ALA A 119 6.35 -3.79 1.01
CA ALA A 119 6.29 -2.36 0.78
C ALA A 119 7.59 -1.84 0.14
N MET A 120 7.43 -0.98 -0.84
CA MET A 120 8.53 -0.19 -1.40
C MET A 120 8.87 0.99 -0.48
N THR A 121 7.85 1.63 0.08
CA THR A 121 7.99 2.78 0.97
C THR A 121 6.68 3.11 1.66
N THR A 122 6.73 3.95 2.69
CA THR A 122 5.58 4.64 3.26
C THR A 122 5.25 5.87 2.41
N LEU A 123 4.01 6.33 2.43
CA LEU A 123 3.58 7.56 1.75
C LEU A 123 3.15 8.64 2.74
N SER A 124 2.50 8.24 3.83
CA SER A 124 1.86 9.18 4.74
C SER A 124 1.54 8.60 6.10
N ALA A 125 1.44 9.49 7.08
CA ALA A 125 0.92 9.25 8.41
C ALA A 125 -0.14 10.29 8.76
N MET A 126 -1.23 9.87 9.41
CA MET A 126 -2.30 10.74 9.91
C MET A 126 -3.12 10.05 11.00
N PRO A 127 -3.73 10.77 11.93
CA PRO A 127 -4.71 10.18 12.84
C PRO A 127 -5.98 9.80 12.06
N LEU A 128 -6.32 8.52 12.07
CA LEU A 128 -7.65 8.06 11.63
C LEU A 128 -8.66 8.47 12.71
N LYS A 129 -9.82 8.99 12.31
CA LYS A 129 -10.82 9.52 13.25
C LYS A 129 -12.12 8.72 13.14
N LEU A 130 -12.55 8.12 14.26
CA LEU A 130 -13.87 7.53 14.36
C LEU A 130 -14.86 8.64 14.72
N ASN A 131 -15.63 9.09 13.73
CA ASN A 131 -16.62 10.14 13.86
C ASN A 131 -18.02 9.55 13.89
N THR A 132 -18.93 10.19 14.64
CA THR A 132 -20.34 9.80 14.72
C THR A 132 -21.26 11.01 14.72
N ASN A 133 -22.47 10.86 14.16
CA ASN A 133 -23.58 11.81 14.30
C ASN A 133 -24.56 11.41 15.41
N ASP A 134 -24.36 10.26 16.05
CA ASP A 134 -25.21 9.75 17.11
C ASP A 134 -24.82 10.37 18.46
N LYS A 135 -25.65 11.22 19.01
CA LYS A 135 -25.42 11.91 20.29
C LYS A 135 -25.30 10.96 21.50
N ARG A 136 -25.79 9.72 21.39
CA ARG A 136 -25.68 8.68 22.42
C ARG A 136 -24.24 8.17 22.56
N VAL A 137 -23.42 8.27 21.50
CA VAL A 137 -22.08 7.71 21.45
C VAL A 137 -21.03 8.79 21.72
N LYS A 138 -20.38 8.72 22.89
CA LYS A 138 -19.30 9.62 23.31
C LYS A 138 -17.96 8.89 23.42
N LYS A 139 -17.99 7.59 23.67
CA LYS A 139 -16.84 6.72 23.88
C LYS A 139 -17.11 5.33 23.28
N LEU A 140 -16.08 4.50 23.23
CA LEU A 140 -16.16 3.20 22.56
C LEU A 140 -17.20 2.26 23.18
N GLU A 141 -17.41 2.34 24.50
CA GLU A 141 -18.38 1.51 25.23
C GLU A 141 -19.83 1.79 24.84
N ASP A 142 -20.12 3.01 24.41
CA ASP A 142 -21.47 3.42 24.08
C ASP A 142 -22.01 2.75 22.80
N TYR A 143 -21.14 2.09 22.02
CA TYR A 143 -21.57 1.28 20.87
C TYR A 143 -22.21 -0.05 21.30
N VAL A 144 -21.90 -0.56 22.49
CA VAL A 144 -22.36 -1.89 22.92
C VAL A 144 -23.89 -1.86 23.13
N GLY A 145 -24.58 -2.80 22.49
CA GLY A 145 -26.04 -2.92 22.56
C GLY A 145 -26.82 -2.07 21.56
N LEU A 146 -26.15 -1.20 20.76
CA LEU A 146 -26.84 -0.47 19.71
C LEU A 146 -27.13 -1.39 18.52
N THR A 147 -28.40 -1.61 18.22
CA THR A 147 -28.88 -2.44 17.10
C THR A 147 -29.12 -1.63 15.82
N ASP A 148 -29.36 -0.33 15.96
CA ASP A 148 -29.67 0.62 14.89
C ASP A 148 -28.46 1.43 14.42
N HIS A 149 -27.24 0.93 14.65
CA HIS A 149 -26.01 1.68 14.44
C HIS A 149 -24.98 0.87 13.65
N LYS A 150 -24.48 1.42 12.53
CA LYS A 150 -23.38 0.86 11.76
C LYS A 150 -22.19 1.82 11.70
N ILE A 151 -21.00 1.23 11.73
CA ILE A 151 -19.70 1.91 11.61
C ILE A 151 -19.16 1.65 10.22
N ALA A 152 -19.12 2.67 9.36
CA ALA A 152 -18.55 2.55 8.02
C ALA A 152 -17.02 2.49 8.06
N THR A 153 -16.44 1.52 7.35
CA THR A 153 -15.01 1.38 7.09
C THR A 153 -14.77 1.04 5.62
N PRO A 154 -13.61 1.34 5.01
CA PRO A 154 -13.35 1.02 3.60
C PRO A 154 -13.43 -0.47 3.27
N SER A 155 -13.07 -1.34 4.21
CA SER A 155 -13.18 -2.80 4.10
C SER A 155 -13.28 -3.40 5.49
N VAL A 156 -14.39 -4.08 5.78
CA VAL A 156 -14.57 -4.78 7.06
C VAL A 156 -13.45 -5.80 7.29
N LYS A 157 -12.98 -5.94 8.51
CA LYS A 157 -11.92 -6.89 8.93
C LYS A 157 -10.55 -6.74 8.25
N VAL A 158 -10.40 -5.86 7.27
CA VAL A 158 -9.17 -5.75 6.45
C VAL A 158 -8.57 -4.36 6.49
N SER A 159 -9.38 -3.29 6.40
CA SER A 159 -8.86 -1.92 6.37
C SER A 159 -8.09 -1.59 7.64
N ILE A 160 -7.14 -0.65 7.55
CA ILE A 160 -6.40 -0.18 8.73
C ILE A 160 -7.36 0.35 9.81
N GLN A 161 -8.49 0.95 9.41
CA GLN A 161 -9.55 1.40 10.31
C GLN A 161 -10.18 0.24 11.08
N ALA A 162 -10.47 -0.88 10.40
CA ALA A 162 -11.01 -2.06 11.05
C ALA A 162 -9.99 -2.64 12.06
N VAL A 163 -8.70 -2.66 11.70
CA VAL A 163 -7.64 -3.12 12.61
C VAL A 163 -7.52 -2.20 13.81
N VAL A 164 -7.57 -0.88 13.64
CA VAL A 164 -7.54 0.09 14.76
C VAL A 164 -8.76 -0.07 15.65
N LEU A 165 -9.95 -0.30 15.08
CA LEU A 165 -11.16 -0.57 15.88
C LEU A 165 -11.02 -1.82 16.74
N GLN A 166 -10.44 -2.88 16.17
CA GLN A 166 -10.13 -4.13 16.90
C GLN A 166 -9.05 -3.92 17.98
N MET A 167 -8.02 -3.08 17.71
CA MET A 167 -7.03 -2.69 18.72
C MET A 167 -7.68 -1.93 19.87
N ALA A 168 -8.56 -0.99 19.58
CA ALA A 168 -9.32 -0.24 20.58
C ALA A 168 -10.21 -1.17 21.42
N ALA A 169 -10.92 -2.09 20.78
CA ALA A 169 -11.75 -3.09 21.46
C ALA A 169 -10.92 -3.99 22.37
N LYS A 170 -9.78 -4.52 21.90
CA LYS A 170 -8.86 -5.30 22.74
C LYS A 170 -8.33 -4.52 23.93
N LYS A 171 -7.95 -3.25 23.73
CA LYS A 171 -7.46 -2.37 24.79
C LYS A 171 -8.51 -2.15 25.88
N LYS A 172 -9.79 -2.05 25.45
CA LYS A 172 -10.91 -1.76 26.37
C LYS A 172 -11.48 -2.97 27.07
N TRP A 173 -11.66 -4.09 26.35
CA TRP A 173 -12.38 -5.29 26.87
C TRP A 173 -11.51 -6.54 26.95
N GLY A 174 -10.24 -6.49 26.56
CA GLY A 174 -9.35 -7.63 26.57
C GLY A 174 -9.29 -8.39 25.23
N ALA A 175 -8.39 -9.38 25.19
CA ALA A 175 -8.05 -10.07 23.94
C ALA A 175 -9.23 -10.85 23.32
N LYS A 176 -10.09 -11.45 24.13
CA LYS A 176 -11.25 -12.23 23.70
C LYS A 176 -12.29 -11.37 22.99
N ASP A 177 -12.37 -10.08 23.34
CA ASP A 177 -13.35 -9.11 22.81
C ASP A 177 -12.76 -8.21 21.71
N ALA A 178 -11.61 -8.54 21.15
CA ALA A 178 -11.01 -7.74 20.08
C ALA A 178 -11.95 -7.53 18.87
N PHE A 179 -12.85 -8.47 18.61
CA PHE A 179 -13.81 -8.43 17.50
C PHE A 179 -15.21 -7.95 17.91
N LYS A 180 -15.40 -7.47 19.13
CA LYS A 180 -16.71 -7.12 19.70
C LYS A 180 -17.51 -6.14 18.84
N LEU A 181 -16.86 -5.20 18.19
CA LEU A 181 -17.50 -4.20 17.34
C LEU A 181 -17.53 -4.57 15.84
N ASP A 182 -16.89 -5.68 15.43
CA ASP A 182 -16.89 -6.11 14.02
C ASP A 182 -18.30 -6.31 13.43
N PRO A 183 -19.29 -6.89 14.14
CA PRO A 183 -20.66 -7.05 13.62
C PRO A 183 -21.36 -5.73 13.30
N MET A 184 -20.93 -4.62 13.90
CA MET A 184 -21.47 -3.29 13.63
C MET A 184 -20.84 -2.65 12.39
N THR A 185 -19.72 -3.20 11.86
CA THR A 185 -19.01 -2.60 10.73
C THR A 185 -19.67 -2.90 9.39
N VAL A 186 -19.57 -1.93 8.47
CA VAL A 186 -20.03 -2.07 7.08
C VAL A 186 -18.96 -1.52 6.13
N SER A 187 -18.75 -2.23 5.00
CA SER A 187 -17.82 -1.77 3.97
C SER A 187 -18.43 -0.63 3.14
N MET A 188 -17.78 0.53 3.17
CA MET A 188 -18.21 1.69 2.40
C MET A 188 -17.03 2.60 2.07
N LYS A 189 -16.94 3.06 0.81
CA LYS A 189 -15.90 4.03 0.42
C LYS A 189 -16.11 5.36 1.14
N HIS A 190 -15.02 6.03 1.52
CA HIS A 190 -15.03 7.26 2.32
C HIS A 190 -16.04 8.33 1.85
N PRO A 191 -16.10 8.73 0.56
CA PRO A 191 -17.07 9.76 0.15
C PRO A 191 -18.53 9.36 0.37
N THR A 192 -18.85 8.07 0.16
CA THR A 192 -20.20 7.56 0.38
C THR A 192 -20.55 7.48 1.87
N ALA A 193 -19.59 7.05 2.71
CA ALA A 193 -19.74 7.01 4.15
C ALA A 193 -19.96 8.42 4.74
N THR A 194 -19.18 9.41 4.29
CA THR A 194 -19.38 10.81 4.70
C THR A 194 -20.74 11.35 4.29
N ALA A 195 -21.18 11.08 3.05
CA ALA A 195 -22.50 11.49 2.59
C ALA A 195 -23.63 10.86 3.45
N ALA A 196 -23.53 9.57 3.74
CA ALA A 196 -24.51 8.87 4.59
C ALA A 196 -24.54 9.43 6.02
N LEU A 197 -23.36 9.66 6.61
CA LEU A 197 -23.22 10.24 7.94
C LEU A 197 -23.85 11.64 8.04
N LEU A 198 -23.54 12.51 7.07
CA LEU A 198 -23.99 13.92 7.07
C LEU A 198 -25.46 14.08 6.68
N ALA A 199 -26.02 13.13 5.94
CA ALA A 199 -27.44 13.09 5.62
C ALA A 199 -28.30 12.66 6.82
N GLY A 200 -27.71 12.18 7.92
CA GLY A 200 -28.44 11.65 9.06
C GLY A 200 -29.08 10.28 8.80
N GLY A 201 -28.40 9.45 7.96
CA GLY A 201 -28.90 8.13 7.53
C GLY A 201 -29.30 7.23 8.71
N GLN A 202 -30.32 6.40 8.50
CA GLN A 202 -30.94 5.63 9.57
C GLN A 202 -30.03 4.55 10.17
N SER A 203 -29.07 4.00 9.42
CA SER A 203 -28.20 2.91 9.89
C SER A 203 -26.74 3.29 10.02
N VAL A 204 -26.13 3.98 9.04
CA VAL A 204 -24.72 4.39 9.10
C VAL A 204 -24.60 5.69 9.87
N LYS A 205 -24.31 5.57 11.16
CA LYS A 205 -24.20 6.69 12.09
C LYS A 205 -22.77 6.97 12.55
N SER A 206 -21.82 6.12 12.18
CA SER A 206 -20.39 6.34 12.40
C SER A 206 -19.56 6.03 11.16
N HIS A 207 -18.43 6.74 11.03
CA HIS A 207 -17.47 6.54 9.98
C HIS A 207 -16.04 6.61 10.54
N PHE A 208 -15.25 5.58 10.32
CA PHE A 208 -13.84 5.63 10.65
C PHE A 208 -13.10 6.28 9.47
N ALA A 209 -12.97 7.59 9.54
CA ALA A 209 -12.64 8.48 8.45
C ALA A 209 -11.14 8.79 8.33
N THR A 210 -10.77 9.30 7.16
CA THR A 210 -9.46 9.88 6.82
C THR A 210 -9.66 11.29 6.27
N LEU A 211 -8.59 12.10 6.19
CA LEU A 211 -8.65 13.37 5.45
C LEU A 211 -8.87 13.15 3.95
N PRO A 212 -9.70 13.96 3.30
CA PRO A 212 -10.38 15.14 3.83
C PRO A 212 -11.76 14.87 4.43
N THR A 213 -12.25 13.62 4.41
CA THR A 213 -13.62 13.30 4.84
C THR A 213 -13.83 13.52 6.35
N SER A 214 -12.84 13.18 7.18
CA SER A 214 -12.92 13.48 8.63
C SER A 214 -13.02 14.98 8.90
N PHE A 215 -12.32 15.80 8.14
CA PHE A 215 -12.42 17.27 8.24
C PHE A 215 -13.84 17.74 7.88
N GLN A 216 -14.40 17.25 6.75
CA GLN A 216 -15.76 17.61 6.32
C GLN A 216 -16.81 17.23 7.37
N GLU A 217 -16.68 16.04 7.96
CA GLU A 217 -17.61 15.56 8.98
C GLU A 217 -17.58 16.44 10.24
N LEU A 218 -16.37 16.72 10.75
CA LEU A 218 -16.21 17.48 11.98
C LEU A 218 -16.55 18.97 11.82
N THR A 219 -16.22 19.57 10.66
CA THR A 219 -16.54 20.99 10.41
C THR A 219 -17.99 21.24 10.02
N SER A 220 -18.76 20.18 9.72
CA SER A 220 -20.20 20.29 9.41
C SER A 220 -21.07 20.65 10.63
N GLY A 221 -20.56 20.49 11.85
CA GLY A 221 -21.34 20.58 13.09
C GLY A 221 -22.31 19.43 13.32
N LYS A 222 -22.42 18.45 12.39
CA LYS A 222 -23.36 17.31 12.47
C LYS A 222 -22.72 16.06 13.10
N ALA A 223 -21.42 16.00 13.22
CA ALA A 223 -20.69 14.86 13.76
C ALA A 223 -19.62 15.30 14.76
N HIS A 224 -19.28 14.40 15.66
CA HIS A 224 -18.18 14.56 16.61
C HIS A 224 -17.24 13.38 16.58
N ASN A 225 -16.02 13.57 17.08
CA ASN A 225 -15.03 12.51 17.16
C ASN A 225 -15.21 11.69 18.45
N VAL A 226 -15.10 10.37 18.35
CA VAL A 226 -15.18 9.42 19.47
C VAL A 226 -13.79 8.99 19.90
N LEU A 227 -12.88 8.70 18.94
CA LEU A 227 -11.49 8.34 19.20
C LEU A 227 -10.63 8.59 17.96
N THR A 228 -9.32 8.69 18.17
CA THR A 228 -8.34 8.70 17.09
C THR A 228 -7.45 7.45 17.14
N SER A 229 -6.88 7.09 15.99
CA SER A 229 -5.93 5.99 15.95
C SER A 229 -4.64 6.28 16.74
N TYR A 230 -4.26 7.56 16.88
CA TYR A 230 -3.10 7.95 17.68
C TYR A 230 -3.31 7.69 19.18
N ASP A 231 -4.54 7.92 19.70
CA ASP A 231 -4.89 7.57 21.09
C ASP A 231 -4.86 6.06 21.33
N VAL A 232 -5.32 5.30 20.34
CA VAL A 232 -5.34 3.83 20.42
C VAL A 232 -3.93 3.25 20.43
N LEU A 233 -3.05 3.74 19.55
CA LEU A 233 -1.67 3.25 19.39
C LEU A 233 -0.66 3.93 20.31
N GLY A 234 -1.05 5.00 21.01
CA GLY A 234 -0.13 5.78 21.86
C GLY A 234 0.86 6.61 21.05
N GLY A 235 0.41 7.21 19.95
CA GLY A 235 1.20 8.12 19.14
C GLY A 235 1.07 7.91 17.63
N ARG A 236 1.93 8.61 16.89
CA ARG A 236 1.95 8.60 15.43
C ARG A 236 2.22 7.21 14.87
N HIS A 237 1.63 6.93 13.71
CA HIS A 237 1.88 5.74 12.94
C HIS A 237 1.71 6.01 11.45
N SER A 238 2.42 5.28 10.62
CA SER A 238 2.22 5.26 9.18
C SER A 238 0.83 4.75 8.83
N THR A 239 0.16 5.43 7.90
CA THR A 239 -1.21 5.08 7.51
C THR A 239 -1.24 4.34 6.18
N VAL A 240 -0.49 4.80 5.18
CA VAL A 240 -0.44 4.21 3.84
C VAL A 240 0.99 3.88 3.45
N ALA A 241 1.17 2.68 2.89
CA ALA A 241 2.39 2.25 2.23
C ALA A 241 2.11 1.89 0.76
N MET A 242 3.14 2.04 -0.08
CA MET A 242 3.19 1.54 -1.46
C MET A 242 3.89 0.18 -1.46
N TYR A 243 3.27 -0.83 -2.05
CA TYR A 243 3.78 -2.20 -2.07
C TYR A 243 3.59 -2.88 -3.43
N ASN A 244 4.44 -3.86 -3.72
CA ASN A 244 4.44 -4.59 -4.98
C ASN A 244 4.93 -6.04 -4.80
N LYS A 245 4.82 -6.85 -5.87
CA LYS A 245 5.32 -8.24 -5.91
C LYS A 245 6.82 -8.27 -6.19
N GLU A 246 7.54 -9.21 -5.57
CA GLU A 246 8.98 -9.42 -5.78
C GLU A 246 9.34 -9.63 -7.26
N LYS A 247 8.56 -10.43 -7.98
CA LYS A 247 8.78 -10.70 -9.41
C LYS A 247 8.85 -9.40 -10.21
N TRP A 248 7.93 -8.46 -9.98
CA TRP A 248 7.92 -7.19 -10.71
C TRP A 248 9.18 -6.37 -10.45
N LYS A 249 9.60 -6.27 -9.17
CA LYS A 249 10.83 -5.57 -8.76
C LYS A 249 12.06 -6.18 -9.43
N LYS A 250 12.17 -7.52 -9.42
CA LYS A 250 13.31 -8.24 -10.01
C LYS A 250 13.35 -8.15 -11.54
N SER A 251 12.19 -8.15 -12.20
CA SER A 251 12.11 -8.06 -13.67
C SER A 251 12.28 -6.64 -14.20
N ASN A 252 12.15 -5.61 -13.35
CA ASN A 252 12.17 -4.20 -13.76
C ASN A 252 13.02 -3.35 -12.81
N PRO A 253 14.31 -3.66 -12.61
CA PRO A 253 15.12 -3.03 -11.56
C PRO A 253 15.35 -1.53 -11.79
N LYS A 254 15.56 -1.08 -13.02
CA LYS A 254 15.77 0.34 -13.34
C LYS A 254 14.47 1.12 -13.20
N LEU A 255 13.36 0.58 -13.72
CA LEU A 255 12.04 1.20 -13.61
C LEU A 255 11.55 1.22 -12.15
N TYR A 256 11.82 0.17 -11.36
CA TYR A 256 11.58 0.14 -9.92
C TYR A 256 12.30 1.27 -9.19
N LYS A 257 13.59 1.48 -9.52
CA LYS A 257 14.37 2.60 -8.98
C LYS A 257 13.76 3.94 -9.36
N CYS A 258 13.32 4.10 -10.61
CA CYS A 258 12.64 5.31 -11.06
C CYS A 258 11.32 5.56 -10.31
N VAL A 259 10.52 4.52 -10.10
CA VAL A 259 9.29 4.64 -9.28
C VAL A 259 9.64 5.09 -7.87
N TYR A 260 10.59 4.44 -7.20
CA TYR A 260 11.00 4.80 -5.83
C TYR A 260 11.51 6.24 -5.73
N THR A 261 12.45 6.64 -6.59
CA THR A 261 12.98 8.02 -6.61
C THR A 261 11.89 9.05 -6.87
N SER A 262 10.92 8.74 -7.76
CA SER A 262 9.78 9.62 -8.00
C SER A 262 8.95 9.87 -6.74
N TYR A 263 8.77 8.86 -5.87
CA TYR A 263 8.08 9.04 -4.59
C TYR A 263 8.92 9.83 -3.58
N GLN A 264 10.23 9.61 -3.51
CA GLN A 264 11.14 10.42 -2.70
C GLN A 264 11.03 11.90 -3.10
N ASP A 265 11.13 12.18 -4.39
CA ASP A 265 11.08 13.56 -4.91
C ASP A 265 9.69 14.19 -4.73
N SER A 266 8.62 13.40 -4.90
CA SER A 266 7.26 13.90 -4.67
C SER A 266 7.01 14.31 -3.23
N ILE A 267 7.50 13.52 -2.26
CA ILE A 267 7.37 13.83 -0.83
C ILE A 267 8.21 15.06 -0.46
N LYS A 268 9.45 15.15 -0.97
CA LYS A 268 10.28 16.35 -0.82
C LYS A 268 9.58 17.58 -1.37
N TRP A 269 9.04 17.48 -2.60
CA TRP A 269 8.32 18.58 -3.24
C TRP A 269 7.09 19.00 -2.45
N ILE A 270 6.25 18.07 -1.99
CA ILE A 270 5.06 18.35 -1.16
C ILE A 270 5.47 19.08 0.13
N ASN A 271 6.51 18.61 0.80
CA ASN A 271 6.97 19.19 2.06
C ASN A 271 7.51 20.60 1.90
N ALA A 272 8.12 20.93 0.76
CA ALA A 272 8.62 22.25 0.43
C ALA A 272 7.53 23.18 -0.15
N ASN A 273 6.44 22.64 -0.73
CA ASN A 273 5.46 23.40 -1.51
C ASN A 273 4.02 23.09 -1.09
N LYS A 274 3.69 23.25 0.21
CA LYS A 274 2.40 22.83 0.78
C LYS A 274 1.17 23.43 0.07
N LYS A 275 1.22 24.74 -0.29
CA LYS A 275 0.13 25.43 -1.00
C LYS A 275 -0.08 24.90 -2.41
N ASP A 276 1.02 24.73 -3.16
CA ASP A 276 0.96 24.19 -4.52
C ASP A 276 0.48 22.73 -4.51
N ALA A 277 0.90 21.96 -3.49
CA ALA A 277 0.45 20.59 -3.28
C ALA A 277 -1.07 20.51 -3.00
N ALA A 278 -1.60 21.44 -2.21
CA ALA A 278 -3.04 21.58 -1.97
C ALA A 278 -3.80 21.95 -3.27
N THR A 279 -3.27 22.89 -4.05
CA THR A 279 -3.80 23.29 -5.35
C THR A 279 -3.81 22.13 -6.33
N LEU A 280 -2.70 21.38 -6.42
CA LEU A 280 -2.60 20.17 -7.25
C LEU A 280 -3.64 19.13 -6.81
N TYR A 281 -3.76 18.85 -5.51
CA TYR A 281 -4.75 17.92 -4.99
C TYR A 281 -6.17 18.31 -5.41
N LYS A 282 -6.55 19.59 -5.21
CA LYS A 282 -7.88 20.11 -5.58
C LYS A 282 -8.17 19.89 -7.05
N ARG A 283 -7.24 20.27 -7.94
CA ARG A 283 -7.36 20.12 -9.39
C ARG A 283 -7.41 18.65 -9.80
N PHE A 284 -6.45 17.86 -9.36
CA PHE A 284 -6.28 16.44 -9.74
C PHE A 284 -7.49 15.57 -9.33
N THR A 285 -8.02 15.82 -8.13
CA THR A 285 -9.14 15.05 -7.59
C THR A 285 -10.50 15.66 -7.92
N LYS A 286 -10.54 16.84 -8.54
CA LYS A 286 -11.76 17.66 -8.75
C LYS A 286 -12.51 17.91 -7.44
N SER A 287 -11.76 18.15 -6.36
CA SER A 287 -12.33 18.36 -5.03
C SER A 287 -13.17 19.64 -4.96
N LYS A 288 -14.37 19.53 -4.38
CA LYS A 288 -15.28 20.67 -4.17
C LYS A 288 -14.96 21.46 -2.89
N LEU A 289 -14.00 21.01 -2.08
CA LEU A 289 -13.56 21.73 -0.88
C LEU A 289 -12.96 23.10 -1.24
N LYS A 290 -13.07 24.06 -0.33
CA LYS A 290 -12.36 25.33 -0.44
C LYS A 290 -10.85 25.05 -0.43
N LEU A 291 -10.09 25.78 -1.24
CA LEU A 291 -8.63 25.59 -1.30
C LEU A 291 -7.98 25.81 0.08
N ALA A 292 -8.42 26.85 0.81
CA ALA A 292 -7.94 27.14 2.15
C ALA A 292 -8.12 25.97 3.15
N ASP A 293 -9.20 25.18 3.02
CA ASP A 293 -9.41 24.01 3.86
C ASP A 293 -8.40 22.90 3.53
N ILE A 294 -8.10 22.71 2.24
CA ILE A 294 -7.10 21.74 1.78
C ILE A 294 -5.71 22.18 2.23
N GLU A 295 -5.37 23.45 2.08
CA GLU A 295 -4.10 24.04 2.55
C GLU A 295 -3.92 23.83 4.05
N LYS A 296 -4.97 24.08 4.85
CA LYS A 296 -4.96 23.83 6.29
C LYS A 296 -4.65 22.37 6.62
N MET A 297 -5.28 21.41 5.91
CA MET A 297 -5.04 19.99 6.13
C MET A 297 -3.64 19.54 5.70
N VAL A 298 -3.17 19.98 4.52
CA VAL A 298 -1.83 19.63 3.99
C VAL A 298 -0.71 20.31 4.78
N GLY A 299 -0.97 21.50 5.32
CA GLY A 299 0.00 22.30 6.07
C GLY A 299 0.21 21.86 7.51
N ASN A 300 -0.75 21.14 8.11
CA ASN A 300 -0.66 20.70 9.51
C ASN A 300 0.00 19.32 9.63
N PRO A 301 1.25 19.23 10.15
CA PRO A 301 1.97 17.94 10.25
C PRO A 301 1.36 16.97 11.29
N ASP A 302 0.56 17.47 12.24
CA ASP A 302 -0.13 16.60 13.22
C ASP A 302 -1.36 15.93 12.61
N GLU A 303 -1.95 16.56 11.60
CA GLU A 303 -3.10 16.02 10.86
C GLU A 303 -2.69 15.26 9.59
N MET A 304 -1.57 15.64 8.95
CA MET A 304 -1.10 15.02 7.70
C MET A 304 0.41 15.14 7.53
N LEU A 305 1.12 14.04 7.65
CA LEU A 305 2.55 13.97 7.41
C LEU A 305 2.83 13.10 6.15
N TYR A 306 3.63 13.63 5.23
CA TYR A 306 4.16 12.87 4.10
C TYR A 306 5.60 12.47 4.42
N SER A 307 5.84 11.16 4.49
CA SER A 307 7.13 10.60 4.90
C SER A 307 7.35 9.23 4.27
N LEU A 308 8.61 8.89 4.02
CA LEU A 308 9.04 7.56 3.58
C LEU A 308 9.21 6.60 4.77
N THR A 309 9.34 7.14 5.97
CA THR A 309 9.68 6.40 7.19
C THR A 309 8.49 5.58 7.71
N PRO A 310 8.66 4.27 7.94
CA PRO A 310 7.61 3.41 8.49
C PRO A 310 7.51 3.54 10.01
N GLU A 311 6.70 4.48 10.49
CA GLU A 311 6.48 4.73 11.92
C GLU A 311 5.40 3.82 12.51
N GLY A 312 5.65 3.21 13.67
CA GLY A 312 4.67 2.48 14.47
C GLY A 312 4.02 1.26 13.79
N THR A 313 4.59 0.78 12.68
CA THR A 313 4.00 -0.30 11.87
C THR A 313 4.07 -1.65 12.58
N MET A 314 5.07 -1.88 13.43
CA MET A 314 5.20 -3.10 14.23
C MET A 314 4.09 -3.24 15.27
N LYS A 315 3.47 -2.14 15.74
CA LYS A 315 2.31 -2.20 16.64
C LYS A 315 1.14 -2.92 15.98
N PHE A 316 0.90 -2.66 14.69
CA PHE A 316 -0.10 -3.38 13.89
C PHE A 316 0.27 -4.85 13.70
N ALA A 317 1.52 -5.16 13.35
CA ALA A 317 1.96 -6.52 13.09
C ALA A 317 1.83 -7.40 14.35
N LYS A 318 2.33 -6.93 15.50
CA LYS A 318 2.20 -7.61 16.79
C LYS A 318 0.73 -7.82 17.18
N PHE A 319 -0.10 -6.79 17.03
CA PHE A 319 -1.53 -6.92 17.30
C PHE A 319 -2.20 -7.94 16.38
N MET A 320 -2.03 -7.83 15.07
CA MET A 320 -2.67 -8.71 14.10
C MET A 320 -2.24 -10.18 14.27
N HIS A 321 -0.99 -10.42 14.64
CA HIS A 321 -0.52 -11.76 15.01
C HIS A 321 -1.20 -12.25 16.30
N SER A 322 -1.29 -11.41 17.34
CA SER A 322 -1.88 -11.79 18.63
C SER A 322 -3.36 -12.16 18.57
N ILE A 323 -4.08 -11.75 17.52
CA ILE A 323 -5.50 -12.09 17.27
C ILE A 323 -5.66 -13.11 16.14
N GLY A 324 -4.58 -13.72 15.65
CA GLY A 324 -4.61 -14.69 14.56
C GLY A 324 -4.95 -14.13 13.19
N SER A 325 -4.91 -12.81 13.01
CA SER A 325 -5.20 -12.15 11.73
C SER A 325 -4.09 -12.31 10.70
N ILE A 326 -2.84 -12.50 11.15
CA ILE A 326 -1.68 -12.96 10.38
C ILE A 326 -1.04 -14.14 11.12
N LYS A 327 -0.43 -15.06 10.37
CA LYS A 327 0.21 -16.28 10.91
C LYS A 327 1.66 -16.03 11.30
N ASN A 328 2.39 -15.25 10.50
CA ASN A 328 3.81 -14.99 10.71
C ASN A 328 3.98 -13.66 11.47
N LEU A 329 4.66 -13.71 12.63
CA LEU A 329 5.10 -12.50 13.30
C LEU A 329 6.41 -12.03 12.65
N PRO A 330 6.48 -10.81 12.10
CA PRO A 330 7.74 -10.28 11.61
C PRO A 330 8.69 -9.96 12.77
N ALA A 331 9.98 -10.24 12.61
CA ALA A 331 11.00 -9.88 13.61
C ALA A 331 11.19 -8.35 13.67
N SER A 332 11.10 -7.70 12.53
CA SER A 332 11.15 -6.23 12.41
C SER A 332 10.28 -5.73 11.25
N TRP A 333 10.09 -4.41 11.18
CA TRP A 333 9.39 -3.80 10.06
C TRP A 333 10.11 -4.05 8.71
N LYS A 334 11.41 -4.31 8.71
CA LYS A 334 12.21 -4.62 7.51
C LYS A 334 11.77 -5.91 6.81
N ASP A 335 11.10 -6.82 7.51
CA ASP A 335 10.63 -8.07 6.92
C ASP A 335 9.52 -7.88 5.87
N TYR A 336 8.72 -6.81 6.00
CA TYR A 336 7.64 -6.48 5.06
C TYR A 336 7.86 -5.18 4.28
N TYR A 337 9.10 -4.64 4.33
CA TYR A 337 9.60 -3.60 3.43
C TYR A 337 10.76 -4.11 2.60
N TRP A 338 10.93 -3.58 1.39
CA TRP A 338 12.10 -3.86 0.57
C TRP A 338 13.32 -3.12 1.09
N GLU A 339 14.50 -3.65 0.79
CA GLU A 339 15.80 -3.15 1.25
C GLU A 339 16.07 -1.69 0.91
N ASN A 340 15.48 -1.16 -0.17
CA ASN A 340 15.62 0.26 -0.54
C ASN A 340 15.06 1.24 0.50
N ASN A 341 14.26 0.76 1.45
CA ASN A 341 13.69 1.57 2.54
C ASN A 341 14.32 1.26 3.91
N HIS A 342 15.31 0.36 3.98
CA HIS A 342 15.87 -0.10 5.24
C HIS A 342 16.79 0.91 5.95
N ASP A 343 17.21 1.96 5.26
CA ASP A 343 17.98 3.07 5.85
C ASP A 343 17.12 4.09 6.60
N GLU A 344 15.78 3.96 6.52
CA GLU A 344 14.86 4.78 7.28
C GLU A 344 14.85 4.38 8.77
N ASN A 345 14.70 5.37 9.67
CA ASN A 345 14.58 5.14 11.11
C ASN A 345 13.14 4.70 11.47
N GLY A 346 12.73 3.54 10.94
CA GLY A 346 11.40 2.99 11.12
C GLY A 346 11.24 2.11 12.36
N GLY A 347 9.94 1.76 12.73
CA GLY A 347 9.66 0.85 13.86
C GLY A 347 8.21 0.76 14.32
#